data_9d44af824d450595e904b91bfc6e8566
#
_entry.id   9d44af824d450595e904b91bfc6e8566
#
_cell.length_a   1.000
_cell.length_b   1.000
_cell.length_c   1.000
_cell.angle_alpha   90.00
_cell.angle_beta   90.00
_cell.angle_gamma   90.00
#
_symmetry.space_group_name_H-M   'P 1'
#
loop_
_entity.id
_entity.type
_entity.pdbx_description
1 polymer ?
#
loop_
_entity_poly.entity_id
_entity_poly.type
_entity_poly.pdbx_seq_one_letter_code
_entity_poly.pdbx_strand_id
1 'polypeptide(L)'
;ANDAFVDTVRGVFAEAKAHAPSVIFLDDVDKFASDSDSRNPEELIAVQSGIDEVKGADVFVVATANNIRELPYSLRRAGRFDRILEICPPNRKEAVEIVRHYLKDKKVAADVTAESVARLMDGNSCAALESVLNEAGIYAGYENKAEIGREHIVRAVLRDVFEADESVNEMSSAAKEEVAFHEAGHAVAALAFDAGSVGLI
;
A
#
# COMPACT_ATOMS: atom_id res chain seq x y z
N ALA A 1 23.43 -11.09 17.08
CA ALA A 1 22.08 -10.51 16.82
C ALA A 1 21.19 -11.51 16.09
N ASN A 2 21.73 -12.30 15.15
CA ASN A 2 20.98 -13.31 14.39
C ASN A 2 20.51 -14.51 15.23
N ASP A 3 21.32 -14.95 16.20
CA ASP A 3 20.99 -16.10 17.05
C ASP A 3 19.65 -15.91 17.80
N ALA A 4 19.40 -14.70 18.31
CA ALA A 4 18.16 -14.40 19.02
C ALA A 4 16.92 -14.47 18.11
N PHE A 5 17.02 -14.06 16.83
CA PHE A 5 15.94 -14.18 15.86
C PHE A 5 15.66 -15.65 15.54
N VAL A 6 16.70 -16.41 15.24
CA VAL A 6 16.61 -17.85 14.93
C VAL A 6 15.96 -18.61 16.07
N ASP A 7 16.37 -18.34 17.31
CA ASP A 7 15.81 -18.99 18.51
C ASP A 7 14.34 -18.57 18.72
N THR A 8 13.99 -17.31 18.48
CA THR A 8 12.60 -16.84 18.54
C THR A 8 11.73 -17.56 17.52
N VAL A 9 12.18 -17.65 16.25
CA VAL A 9 11.44 -18.36 15.20
C VAL A 9 11.22 -19.81 15.57
N ARG A 10 12.27 -20.52 16.01
CA ARG A 10 12.15 -21.91 16.47
C ARG A 10 11.17 -22.06 17.62
N GLY A 11 11.23 -21.14 18.59
CA GLY A 11 10.30 -21.12 19.73
C GLY A 11 8.85 -21.00 19.30
N VAL A 12 8.54 -20.08 18.38
CA VAL A 12 7.18 -19.86 17.85
C VAL A 12 6.63 -21.13 17.18
N PHE A 13 7.42 -21.79 16.33
CA PHE A 13 6.98 -23.04 15.68
C PHE A 13 6.79 -24.19 16.66
N ALA A 14 7.68 -24.32 17.64
CA ALA A 14 7.54 -25.33 18.68
C ALA A 14 6.30 -25.11 19.56
N GLU A 15 6.04 -23.86 19.94
CA GLU A 15 4.87 -23.48 20.73
C GLU A 15 3.57 -23.72 19.95
N ALA A 16 3.53 -23.31 18.69
CA ALA A 16 2.37 -23.53 17.81
C ALA A 16 2.05 -25.02 17.66
N LYS A 17 3.07 -25.86 17.52
CA LYS A 17 2.92 -27.32 17.45
C LYS A 17 2.39 -27.91 18.75
N ALA A 18 2.84 -27.41 19.89
CA ALA A 18 2.41 -27.88 21.22
C ALA A 18 0.95 -27.47 21.52
N HIS A 19 0.47 -26.37 20.91
CA HIS A 19 -0.88 -25.85 21.12
C HIS A 19 -1.78 -26.00 19.89
N ALA A 20 -1.54 -27.01 19.06
CA ALA A 20 -2.39 -27.28 17.89
C ALA A 20 -3.84 -27.61 18.35
N PRO A 21 -4.89 -27.15 17.62
CA PRO A 21 -4.83 -26.39 16.37
C PRO A 21 -4.40 -24.95 16.56
N SER A 22 -3.51 -24.45 15.71
CA SER A 22 -2.92 -23.11 15.84
C SER A 22 -2.64 -22.45 14.47
N VAL A 23 -2.47 -21.14 14.50
CA VAL A 23 -2.09 -20.35 13.33
C VAL A 23 -0.82 -19.57 13.63
N ILE A 24 0.16 -19.66 12.73
CA ILE A 24 1.36 -18.84 12.75
C ILE A 24 1.19 -17.76 11.68
N PHE A 25 1.38 -16.50 12.06
CA PHE A 25 1.38 -15.37 11.15
C PHE A 25 2.78 -14.77 11.07
N LEU A 26 3.34 -14.73 9.85
CA LEU A 26 4.65 -14.17 9.56
C LEU A 26 4.46 -12.92 8.70
N ASP A 27 4.65 -11.76 9.29
CA ASP A 27 4.46 -10.49 8.59
C ASP A 27 5.74 -10.06 7.87
N ASP A 28 5.59 -9.50 6.65
CA ASP A 28 6.68 -8.96 5.83
C ASP A 28 7.85 -9.96 5.67
N VAL A 29 7.57 -11.20 5.31
CA VAL A 29 8.57 -12.27 5.24
C VAL A 29 9.69 -12.00 4.23
N ASP A 30 9.44 -11.16 3.22
CA ASP A 30 10.43 -10.69 2.25
C ASP A 30 11.54 -9.82 2.85
N LYS A 31 11.31 -9.20 4.02
CA LYS A 31 12.32 -8.37 4.69
C LYS A 31 13.47 -9.18 5.30
N PHE A 32 13.24 -10.43 5.66
CA PHE A 32 14.25 -11.30 6.28
C PHE A 32 14.53 -12.59 5.51
N ALA A 33 13.77 -12.89 4.48
CA ALA A 33 13.89 -14.10 3.68
C ALA A 33 14.04 -13.80 2.19
N SER A 34 14.77 -12.73 1.82
CA SER A 34 14.98 -12.34 0.43
C SER A 34 16.17 -13.08 -0.20
N ASP A 35 16.01 -13.52 -1.46
CA ASP A 35 17.10 -14.08 -2.28
C ASP A 35 18.22 -13.06 -2.55
N SER A 36 17.88 -11.75 -2.55
CA SER A 36 18.84 -10.68 -2.84
C SER A 36 19.73 -10.35 -1.64
N ASP A 37 19.32 -10.71 -0.42
CA ASP A 37 20.06 -10.45 0.81
C ASP A 37 20.77 -11.71 1.30
N SER A 38 21.93 -11.99 0.70
CA SER A 38 22.82 -13.09 1.12
C SER A 38 23.41 -12.91 2.53
N ARG A 39 23.00 -11.85 3.25
CA ARG A 39 23.57 -11.50 4.57
C ARG A 39 23.03 -12.33 5.71
N ASN A 40 21.83 -12.92 5.60
CA ASN A 40 21.21 -13.67 6.68
C ASN A 40 20.61 -15.02 6.24
N PRO A 41 21.42 -15.97 5.72
CA PRO A 41 20.92 -17.28 5.29
C PRO A 41 20.32 -18.10 6.45
N GLU A 42 20.77 -17.85 7.68
CA GLU A 42 20.30 -18.57 8.86
C GLU A 42 18.84 -18.28 9.23
N GLU A 43 18.39 -17.04 9.01
CA GLU A 43 17.01 -16.62 9.25
C GLU A 43 16.05 -17.33 8.28
N LEU A 44 16.40 -17.36 6.99
CA LEU A 44 15.66 -18.12 5.98
C LEU A 44 15.59 -19.60 6.32
N ILE A 45 16.72 -20.21 6.71
CA ILE A 45 16.80 -21.62 7.08
C ILE A 45 15.92 -21.90 8.29
N ALA A 46 15.91 -21.02 9.29
CA ALA A 46 15.07 -21.17 10.48
C ALA A 46 13.59 -21.20 10.13
N VAL A 47 13.12 -20.28 9.28
CA VAL A 47 11.72 -20.26 8.80
C VAL A 47 11.40 -21.52 8.01
N GLN A 48 12.25 -21.92 7.07
CA GLN A 48 12.06 -23.15 6.28
C GLN A 48 11.96 -24.39 7.16
N SER A 49 12.87 -24.53 8.12
CA SER A 49 12.88 -25.66 9.05
C SER A 49 11.64 -25.66 9.92
N GLY A 50 11.24 -24.49 10.43
CA GLY A 50 10.04 -24.37 11.26
C GLY A 50 8.77 -24.78 10.50
N ILE A 51 8.61 -24.33 9.23
CA ILE A 51 7.50 -24.76 8.37
C ILE A 51 7.53 -26.29 8.16
N ASP A 52 8.71 -26.85 7.93
CA ASP A 52 8.87 -28.30 7.72
C ASP A 52 8.57 -29.10 8.99
N GLU A 53 8.87 -28.59 10.18
CA GLU A 53 8.63 -29.23 11.48
C GLU A 53 7.15 -29.32 11.86
N VAL A 54 6.32 -28.40 11.40
CA VAL A 54 4.88 -28.40 11.67
C VAL A 54 4.06 -29.16 10.65
N LYS A 55 4.70 -29.73 9.63
CA LYS A 55 4.02 -30.57 8.64
C LYS A 55 3.35 -31.76 9.32
N GLY A 56 2.07 -31.94 9.00
CA GLY A 56 1.26 -33.02 9.60
C GLY A 56 0.75 -32.72 11.01
N ALA A 57 1.13 -31.59 11.61
CA ALA A 57 0.44 -31.03 12.74
C ALA A 57 -0.72 -30.14 12.28
N ASP A 58 -1.70 -29.95 13.16
CA ASP A 58 -2.82 -29.04 12.86
C ASP A 58 -2.39 -27.56 13.10
N VAL A 59 -1.42 -27.11 12.29
CA VAL A 59 -0.83 -25.76 12.33
C VAL A 59 -0.93 -25.15 10.95
N PHE A 60 -1.59 -24.01 10.87
CA PHE A 60 -1.73 -23.25 9.63
C PHE A 60 -0.72 -22.08 9.62
N VAL A 61 0.11 -21.98 8.59
CA VAL A 61 1.11 -20.92 8.46
C VAL A 61 0.65 -19.94 7.40
N VAL A 62 0.53 -18.68 7.79
CA VAL A 62 0.19 -17.54 6.90
C VAL A 62 1.36 -16.58 6.89
N ALA A 63 1.73 -16.08 5.71
CA ALA A 63 2.75 -15.06 5.59
C ALA A 63 2.28 -13.93 4.67
N THR A 64 2.75 -12.71 4.94
CA THR A 64 2.65 -11.58 4.01
C THR A 64 3.99 -11.27 3.39
N ALA A 65 3.97 -10.72 2.19
CA ALA A 65 5.14 -10.20 1.50
C ALA A 65 4.72 -9.07 0.57
N ASN A 66 5.52 -8.03 0.48
CA ASN A 66 5.29 -6.92 -0.45
C ASN A 66 5.72 -7.29 -1.87
N ASN A 67 6.77 -8.12 -2.00
CA ASN A 67 7.28 -8.55 -3.28
C ASN A 67 7.51 -10.07 -3.30
N ILE A 68 6.58 -10.79 -3.91
CA ILE A 68 6.68 -12.26 -4.04
C ILE A 68 7.92 -12.71 -4.84
N ARG A 69 8.47 -11.85 -5.71
CA ARG A 69 9.65 -12.18 -6.53
C ARG A 69 10.93 -12.22 -5.70
N GLU A 70 10.96 -11.50 -4.59
CA GLU A 70 12.10 -11.50 -3.66
C GLU A 70 12.13 -12.74 -2.78
N LEU A 71 11.01 -13.44 -2.61
CA LEU A 71 10.97 -14.65 -1.84
C LEU A 71 11.67 -15.79 -2.57
N PRO A 72 12.57 -16.53 -1.90
CA PRO A 72 13.25 -17.68 -2.45
C PRO A 72 12.28 -18.74 -2.96
N TYR A 73 12.61 -19.36 -4.08
CA TYR A 73 11.84 -20.48 -4.64
C TYR A 73 11.61 -21.59 -3.60
N SER A 74 12.57 -21.79 -2.71
CA SER A 74 12.50 -22.78 -1.64
C SER A 74 11.33 -22.58 -0.66
N LEU A 75 10.86 -21.33 -0.46
CA LEU A 75 9.65 -21.04 0.33
C LEU A 75 8.37 -21.18 -0.49
N ARG A 76 8.44 -20.89 -1.80
CA ARG A 76 7.27 -20.89 -2.70
C ARG A 76 6.93 -22.26 -3.32
N ARG A 77 7.73 -23.29 -3.04
CA ARG A 77 7.49 -24.64 -3.53
C ARG A 77 6.43 -25.39 -2.72
N ALA A 78 5.84 -26.40 -3.33
CA ALA A 78 4.88 -27.31 -2.69
C ALA A 78 5.40 -27.88 -1.35
N GLY A 79 4.53 -27.93 -0.37
CA GLY A 79 4.83 -28.37 0.98
C GLY A 79 5.34 -27.27 1.90
N ARG A 80 5.34 -25.99 1.45
CA ARG A 80 5.59 -24.81 2.31
C ARG A 80 4.50 -23.79 2.09
N PHE A 81 4.72 -22.72 1.31
CA PHE A 81 3.62 -21.83 0.93
C PHE A 81 2.97 -22.35 -0.37
N ASP A 82 2.03 -23.27 -0.21
CA ASP A 82 1.36 -23.95 -1.33
C ASP A 82 0.37 -23.04 -2.07
N ARG A 83 -0.16 -22.04 -1.37
CA ARG A 83 -1.15 -21.12 -1.93
C ARG A 83 -0.67 -19.69 -1.80
N ILE A 84 -0.58 -19.02 -2.94
CA ILE A 84 -0.25 -17.61 -3.03
C ILE A 84 -1.51 -16.86 -3.44
N LEU A 85 -1.85 -15.83 -2.66
CA LEU A 85 -2.94 -14.90 -2.95
C LEU A 85 -2.32 -13.54 -3.23
N GLU A 86 -2.50 -13.05 -4.43
CA GLU A 86 -2.06 -11.70 -4.80
C GLU A 86 -3.16 -10.71 -4.46
N ILE A 87 -2.80 -9.70 -3.66
CA ILE A 87 -3.68 -8.59 -3.30
C ILE A 87 -3.27 -7.40 -4.16
N CYS A 88 -4.05 -7.15 -5.21
CA CYS A 88 -3.85 -6.01 -6.09
C CYS A 88 -4.44 -4.72 -5.51
N PRO A 89 -3.99 -3.54 -5.95
CA PRO A 89 -4.70 -2.30 -5.69
C PRO A 89 -6.18 -2.42 -6.05
N PRO A 90 -7.06 -1.73 -5.32
CA PRO A 90 -8.50 -1.82 -5.56
C PRO A 90 -8.85 -1.28 -6.96
N ASN A 91 -9.80 -1.91 -7.62
CA ASN A 91 -10.42 -1.31 -8.80
C ASN A 91 -11.27 -0.10 -8.41
N ARG A 92 -11.70 0.70 -9.40
CA ARG A 92 -12.43 1.95 -9.17
C ARG A 92 -13.68 1.81 -8.27
N LYS A 93 -14.44 0.72 -8.41
CA LYS A 93 -15.64 0.48 -7.58
C LYS A 93 -15.25 0.17 -6.13
N GLU A 94 -14.25 -0.68 -5.95
CA GLU A 94 -13.70 -1.02 -4.64
C GLU A 94 -13.08 0.20 -3.98
N ALA A 95 -12.33 1.03 -4.73
CA ALA A 95 -11.75 2.28 -4.23
C ALA A 95 -12.84 3.24 -3.69
N VAL A 96 -13.97 3.36 -4.39
CA VAL A 96 -15.11 4.17 -3.91
C VAL A 96 -15.63 3.66 -2.56
N GLU A 97 -15.80 2.35 -2.40
CA GLU A 97 -16.27 1.77 -1.13
C GLU A 97 -15.26 1.99 0.00
N ILE A 98 -13.97 1.84 -0.30
CA ILE A 98 -12.87 2.05 0.65
C ILE A 98 -12.83 3.53 1.07
N VAL A 99 -12.87 4.46 0.11
CA VAL A 99 -12.91 5.90 0.41
C VAL A 99 -14.15 6.25 1.24
N ARG A 100 -15.31 5.70 0.88
CA ARG A 100 -16.56 5.90 1.66
C ARG A 100 -16.40 5.42 3.09
N HIS A 101 -15.71 4.31 3.32
CA HIS A 101 -15.41 3.82 4.66
C HIS A 101 -14.53 4.81 5.44
N TYR A 102 -13.45 5.31 4.84
CA TYR A 102 -12.56 6.25 5.50
C TYR A 102 -13.15 7.66 5.70
N LEU A 103 -14.10 8.06 4.86
CA LEU A 103 -14.80 9.35 5.02
C LEU A 103 -15.90 9.33 6.09
N LYS A 104 -16.34 8.16 6.54
CA LYS A 104 -17.51 8.00 7.43
C LYS A 104 -17.42 8.84 8.69
N ASP A 105 -16.21 8.94 9.27
CA ASP A 105 -15.99 9.64 10.54
C ASP A 105 -15.29 11.01 10.32
N LYS A 106 -15.21 11.48 9.07
CA LYS A 106 -14.59 12.76 8.72
C LYS A 106 -15.67 13.77 8.29
N LYS A 107 -15.48 15.02 8.69
CA LYS A 107 -16.29 16.12 8.18
C LYS A 107 -15.73 16.59 6.86
N VAL A 108 -16.49 16.41 5.80
CA VAL A 108 -16.10 16.77 4.43
C VAL A 108 -17.09 17.75 3.83
N ALA A 109 -16.60 18.66 2.99
CA ALA A 109 -17.42 19.59 2.23
C ALA A 109 -18.29 18.84 1.18
N ALA A 110 -19.35 19.45 0.73
CA ALA A 110 -20.31 18.83 -0.18
C ALA A 110 -19.74 18.43 -1.55
N ASP A 111 -18.63 19.04 -1.96
CA ASP A 111 -17.90 18.75 -3.22
C ASP A 111 -16.90 17.58 -3.08
N VAL A 112 -16.66 17.09 -1.86
CA VAL A 112 -15.82 15.92 -1.58
C VAL A 112 -16.69 14.68 -1.50
N THR A 113 -16.74 13.92 -2.58
CA THR A 113 -17.47 12.65 -2.66
C THR A 113 -16.49 11.48 -2.75
N ALA A 114 -16.93 10.28 -2.35
CA ALA A 114 -16.12 9.08 -2.48
C ALA A 114 -15.71 8.82 -3.93
N GLU A 115 -16.59 9.11 -4.87
CA GLU A 115 -16.35 8.97 -6.31
C GLU A 115 -15.30 9.95 -6.82
N SER A 116 -15.33 11.22 -6.34
CA SER A 116 -14.35 12.23 -6.75
C SER A 116 -12.95 11.91 -6.22
N VAL A 117 -12.85 11.46 -4.97
CA VAL A 117 -11.57 11.08 -4.36
C VAL A 117 -11.02 9.80 -5.01
N ALA A 118 -11.83 8.76 -5.19
CA ALA A 118 -11.41 7.51 -5.81
C ALA A 118 -10.91 7.73 -7.26
N ARG A 119 -11.46 8.72 -7.98
CA ARG A 119 -10.98 9.10 -9.31
C ARG A 119 -9.58 9.73 -9.27
N LEU A 120 -9.31 10.60 -8.30
CA LEU A 120 -8.00 11.21 -8.12
C LEU A 120 -6.91 10.20 -7.73
N MET A 121 -7.33 9.08 -7.12
CA MET A 121 -6.47 8.07 -6.53
C MET A 121 -6.50 6.73 -7.30
N ASP A 122 -6.94 6.73 -8.57
CA ASP A 122 -7.07 5.50 -9.36
C ASP A 122 -5.73 4.76 -9.46
N GLY A 123 -5.76 3.44 -9.24
CA GLY A 123 -4.56 2.59 -9.23
C GLY A 123 -3.72 2.64 -7.94
N ASN A 124 -4.10 3.43 -6.94
CA ASN A 124 -3.37 3.52 -5.68
C ASN A 124 -3.81 2.45 -4.67
N SER A 125 -2.91 2.13 -3.73
CA SER A 125 -3.17 1.16 -2.66
C SER A 125 -4.18 1.70 -1.63
N CYS A 126 -4.80 0.78 -0.85
CA CYS A 126 -5.67 1.17 0.27
C CYS A 126 -4.95 2.06 1.28
N ALA A 127 -3.68 1.78 1.56
CA ALA A 127 -2.87 2.58 2.48
C ALA A 127 -2.65 4.00 1.95
N ALA A 128 -2.43 4.16 0.64
CA ALA A 128 -2.32 5.49 0.03
C ALA A 128 -3.64 6.27 0.09
N LEU A 129 -4.78 5.59 -0.14
CA LEU A 129 -6.11 6.21 0.03
C LEU A 129 -6.32 6.72 1.46
N GLU A 130 -5.95 5.93 2.46
CA GLU A 130 -6.04 6.33 3.86
C GLU A 130 -5.10 7.50 4.19
N SER A 131 -3.83 7.42 3.75
CA SER A 131 -2.81 8.46 3.97
C SER A 131 -3.28 9.81 3.45
N VAL A 132 -3.70 9.86 2.18
CA VAL A 132 -4.20 11.11 1.55
C VAL A 132 -5.37 11.71 2.31
N LEU A 133 -6.33 10.89 2.75
CA LEU A 133 -7.49 11.39 3.50
C LEU A 133 -7.12 11.90 4.89
N ASN A 134 -6.12 11.31 5.53
CA ASN A 134 -5.60 11.77 6.80
C ASN A 134 -4.82 13.07 6.64
N GLU A 135 -3.94 13.15 5.63
CA GLU A 135 -3.18 14.36 5.33
C GLU A 135 -4.07 15.54 4.94
N ALA A 136 -5.12 15.30 4.15
CA ALA A 136 -6.13 16.32 3.83
C ALA A 136 -6.82 16.85 5.11
N GLY A 137 -7.08 15.98 6.08
CA GLY A 137 -7.60 16.37 7.38
C GLY A 137 -6.63 17.25 8.17
N ILE A 138 -5.33 16.95 8.11
CA ILE A 138 -4.28 17.75 8.74
C ILE A 138 -4.23 19.15 8.11
N TYR A 139 -4.28 19.26 6.76
CA TYR A 139 -4.31 20.56 6.08
C TYR A 139 -5.55 21.38 6.47
N ALA A 140 -6.74 20.79 6.47
CA ALA A 140 -7.95 21.48 6.91
C ALA A 140 -7.83 21.97 8.36
N GLY A 141 -7.29 21.15 9.26
CA GLY A 141 -7.04 21.52 10.65
C GLY A 141 -6.02 22.65 10.80
N TYR A 142 -4.93 22.60 10.06
CA TYR A 142 -3.91 23.64 10.05
C TYR A 142 -4.45 24.98 9.56
N GLU A 143 -5.36 24.96 8.59
CA GLU A 143 -6.03 26.14 8.06
C GLU A 143 -7.24 26.59 8.88
N ASN A 144 -7.51 25.95 10.02
CA ASN A 144 -8.67 26.19 10.88
C ASN A 144 -10.03 26.06 10.15
N LYS A 145 -10.10 25.14 9.18
CA LYS A 145 -11.34 24.79 8.49
C LYS A 145 -12.14 23.77 9.27
N ALA A 146 -13.45 23.87 9.25
CA ALA A 146 -14.36 22.94 9.92
C ALA A 146 -14.55 21.62 9.15
N GLU A 147 -14.23 21.63 7.86
CA GLU A 147 -14.47 20.54 6.92
C GLU A 147 -13.28 20.38 5.96
N ILE A 148 -13.08 19.16 5.48
CA ILE A 148 -12.08 18.86 4.45
C ILE A 148 -12.68 19.23 3.10
N GLY A 149 -12.14 20.25 2.44
CA GLY A 149 -12.52 20.65 1.08
C GLY A 149 -11.72 19.92 0.01
N ARG A 150 -12.15 20.06 -1.23
CA ARG A 150 -11.48 19.48 -2.40
C ARG A 150 -10.01 19.93 -2.51
N GLU A 151 -9.72 21.19 -2.20
CA GLU A 151 -8.37 21.75 -2.21
C GLU A 151 -7.41 20.98 -1.28
N HIS A 152 -7.88 20.58 -0.09
CA HIS A 152 -7.07 19.79 0.85
C HIS A 152 -6.79 18.39 0.32
N ILE A 153 -7.77 17.74 -0.33
CA ILE A 153 -7.60 16.43 -0.98
C ILE A 153 -6.59 16.53 -2.13
N VAL A 154 -6.74 17.53 -3.02
CA VAL A 154 -5.84 17.72 -4.15
C VAL A 154 -4.41 17.95 -3.67
N ARG A 155 -4.22 18.80 -2.66
CA ARG A 155 -2.91 19.08 -2.06
C ARG A 155 -2.27 17.82 -1.49
N ALA A 156 -3.04 17.02 -0.76
CA ALA A 156 -2.57 15.75 -0.21
C ALA A 156 -2.19 14.75 -1.31
N VAL A 157 -2.98 14.65 -2.38
CA VAL A 157 -2.68 13.80 -3.53
C VAL A 157 -1.39 14.25 -4.22
N LEU A 158 -1.22 15.54 -4.47
CA LEU A 158 -0.01 16.08 -5.10
C LEU A 158 1.24 15.76 -4.29
N ARG A 159 1.17 15.86 -2.96
CA ARG A 159 2.28 15.57 -2.08
C ARG A 159 2.54 14.08 -1.93
N ASP A 160 1.53 13.29 -1.55
CA ASP A 160 1.72 11.89 -1.13
C ASP A 160 1.82 10.92 -2.30
N VAL A 161 1.19 11.24 -3.44
CA VAL A 161 1.14 10.37 -4.62
C VAL A 161 2.12 10.81 -5.70
N PHE A 162 2.19 12.13 -5.95
CA PHE A 162 3.03 12.67 -7.01
C PHE A 162 4.35 13.25 -6.49
N GLU A 163 4.60 13.22 -5.17
CA GLU A 163 5.80 13.75 -4.54
C GLU A 163 6.10 15.21 -4.97
N ALA A 164 5.02 15.97 -5.28
CA ALA A 164 5.13 17.33 -5.75
C ALA A 164 5.56 18.25 -4.59
N ASP A 165 6.71 18.89 -4.74
CA ASP A 165 7.23 19.85 -3.75
C ASP A 165 6.49 21.19 -3.90
N GLU A 166 5.89 21.66 -2.82
CA GLU A 166 5.23 22.98 -2.79
C GLU A 166 6.23 24.14 -2.87
N SER A 167 7.52 23.91 -2.58
CA SER A 167 8.53 24.94 -2.43
C SER A 167 9.21 25.34 -3.74
N VAL A 168 9.12 24.54 -4.80
CA VAL A 168 9.89 24.77 -6.03
C VAL A 168 9.02 25.36 -7.12
N ASN A 169 9.00 26.66 -7.21
CA ASN A 169 8.35 27.37 -8.30
C ASN A 169 9.25 28.45 -8.91
N GLU A 170 10.47 28.04 -9.32
CA GLU A 170 11.43 28.92 -10.00
C GLU A 170 11.10 29.21 -11.46
N MET A 171 10.05 28.60 -12.01
CA MET A 171 9.63 28.86 -13.38
C MET A 171 9.03 30.27 -13.54
N SER A 172 9.42 30.96 -14.60
CA SER A 172 8.77 32.21 -14.99
C SER A 172 7.29 32.04 -15.31
N SER A 173 6.50 33.09 -15.16
CA SER A 173 5.05 33.05 -15.48
C SER A 173 4.78 32.56 -16.91
N ALA A 174 5.60 33.01 -17.88
CA ALA A 174 5.48 32.58 -19.27
C ALA A 174 5.78 31.09 -19.46
N ALA A 175 6.79 30.55 -18.80
CA ALA A 175 7.10 29.13 -18.88
C ALA A 175 6.01 28.26 -18.22
N LYS A 176 5.40 28.74 -17.13
CA LYS A 176 4.25 28.06 -16.50
C LYS A 176 3.05 28.00 -17.43
N GLU A 177 2.76 29.12 -18.12
CA GLU A 177 1.66 29.20 -19.08
C GLU A 177 1.86 28.24 -20.25
N GLU A 178 3.07 28.16 -20.81
CA GLU A 178 3.40 27.22 -21.88
C GLU A 178 3.21 25.76 -21.47
N VAL A 179 3.71 25.37 -20.29
CA VAL A 179 3.52 24.02 -19.74
C VAL A 179 2.04 23.76 -19.49
N ALA A 180 1.31 24.70 -18.89
CA ALA A 180 -0.12 24.54 -18.61
C ALA A 180 -0.93 24.34 -19.91
N PHE A 181 -0.62 25.04 -20.98
CA PHE A 181 -1.25 24.83 -22.28
C PHE A 181 -0.93 23.46 -22.87
N HIS A 182 0.30 22.99 -22.73
CA HIS A 182 0.72 21.68 -23.20
C HIS A 182 -0.06 20.56 -22.46
N GLU A 183 -0.07 20.59 -21.13
CA GLU A 183 -0.79 19.62 -20.30
C GLU A 183 -2.31 19.66 -20.52
N ALA A 184 -2.87 20.87 -20.67
CA ALA A 184 -4.28 21.02 -21.02
C ALA A 184 -4.61 20.38 -22.38
N GLY A 185 -3.69 20.45 -23.34
CA GLY A 185 -3.81 19.76 -24.63
C GLY A 185 -3.91 18.24 -24.49
N HIS A 186 -3.06 17.64 -23.65
CA HIS A 186 -3.13 16.21 -23.34
C HIS A 186 -4.44 15.85 -22.65
N ALA A 187 -4.89 16.65 -21.69
CA ALA A 187 -6.15 16.42 -20.99
C ALA A 187 -7.36 16.49 -21.93
N VAL A 188 -7.43 17.49 -22.83
CA VAL A 188 -8.50 17.59 -23.83
C VAL A 188 -8.51 16.37 -24.75
N ALA A 189 -7.34 15.93 -25.21
CA ALA A 189 -7.24 14.74 -26.03
C ALA A 189 -7.72 13.48 -25.28
N ALA A 190 -7.31 13.28 -24.02
CA ALA A 190 -7.74 12.17 -23.20
C ALA A 190 -9.27 12.18 -22.98
N LEU A 191 -9.84 13.33 -22.63
CA LEU A 191 -11.29 13.49 -22.43
C LEU A 191 -12.12 13.22 -23.69
N ALA A 192 -11.55 13.43 -24.88
CA ALA A 192 -12.22 13.11 -26.14
C ALA A 192 -12.39 11.59 -26.35
N PHE A 193 -11.52 10.78 -25.76
CA PHE A 193 -11.61 9.30 -25.80
C PHE A 193 -12.42 8.73 -24.65
N ASP A 194 -12.23 9.27 -23.45
CA ASP A 194 -12.94 8.85 -22.23
C ASP A 194 -13.15 10.06 -21.31
N ALA A 195 -14.41 10.46 -21.13
CA ALA A 195 -14.80 11.59 -20.27
C ALA A 195 -14.41 11.41 -18.79
N GLY A 196 -14.05 10.20 -18.37
CA GLY A 196 -13.60 9.87 -17.02
C GLY A 196 -12.09 9.72 -16.85
N SER A 197 -11.29 9.88 -17.91
CA SER A 197 -9.86 9.57 -17.94
C SER A 197 -8.97 10.58 -17.20
N VAL A 198 -9.45 11.82 -17.00
CA VAL A 198 -8.67 12.88 -16.35
C VAL A 198 -9.18 13.12 -14.93
N GLY A 199 -8.33 12.87 -13.95
CA GLY A 199 -8.61 13.12 -12.55
C GLY A 199 -8.11 14.48 -12.07
N LEU A 200 -6.89 14.85 -12.49
CA LEU A 200 -6.18 16.08 -12.15
C LEU A 200 -5.31 16.49 -13.34
N ILE A 201 -5.10 17.80 -13.51
CA ILE A 201 -4.19 18.40 -14.49
C ILE A 201 -3.26 19.37 -13.75
#